data_927af5b1699873f3bd10232a9cfcf680
#
_entry.id   927af5b1699873f3bd10232a9cfcf680
#
_cell.length_a   1.000
_cell.length_b   1.000
_cell.length_c   1.000
_cell.angle_alpha   90.00
_cell.angle_beta   90.00
_cell.angle_gamma   90.00
#
_symmetry.space_group_name_H-M   'P 1'
#
loop_
_entity.id
_entity.type
_entity.pdbx_description
1 polymer ?
#
loop_
_entity_poly.entity_id
_entity_poly.type
_entity_poly.pdbx_seq_one_letter_code
_entity_poly.pdbx_strand_id
1 'polypeptide(L)'
;MPLRKSDWEEYLEWAVDTFKLATAGVRDETQAHSHFCYSDFDDIFPSIQRLDADVISIEFSKSDMKLLHTFKHYGYSNQIGPGVYDIHSPRVPSEEEIIKRLKATLTIIPGHLTFVNPDCGLKTRGWKETEGTPFLRLRLEVN
;
A
#
# COMPACT_ATOMS: atom_id res chain seq x y z
N MET A 1 -1.23 17.15 0.20
CA MET A 1 -0.37 17.49 1.36
C MET A 1 -0.80 18.84 1.94
N PRO A 2 -0.64 19.10 3.25
CA PRO A 2 -1.01 20.38 3.88
C PRO A 2 -0.07 21.55 3.54
N LEU A 3 0.93 21.33 2.71
CA LEU A 3 1.91 22.32 2.27
C LEU A 3 1.50 22.99 0.96
N ARG A 4 2.02 24.19 0.70
CA ARG A 4 1.89 24.82 -0.61
C ARG A 4 2.64 23.99 -1.67
N LYS A 5 2.13 23.94 -2.89
CA LYS A 5 2.73 23.15 -3.96
C LYS A 5 4.19 23.57 -4.27
N SER A 6 4.52 24.84 -4.07
CA SER A 6 5.89 25.36 -4.18
C SER A 6 6.89 24.73 -3.21
N ASP A 7 6.40 24.22 -2.07
CA ASP A 7 7.25 23.71 -0.98
C ASP A 7 7.36 22.18 -1.02
N TRP A 8 6.68 21.53 -2.00
CA TRP A 8 6.60 20.07 -2.08
C TRP A 8 7.95 19.44 -2.44
N GLU A 9 8.66 20.01 -3.37
CA GLU A 9 9.92 19.45 -3.87
C GLU A 9 10.94 19.32 -2.74
N GLU A 10 11.22 20.41 -2.05
CA GLU A 10 12.15 20.44 -0.92
C GLU A 10 11.71 19.51 0.21
N TYR A 11 10.41 19.53 0.57
CA TYR A 11 9.87 18.67 1.61
C TYR A 11 9.96 17.19 1.23
N LEU A 12 9.61 16.84 0.00
CA LEU A 12 9.65 15.45 -0.46
C LEU A 12 11.08 14.92 -0.57
N GLU A 13 12.04 15.74 -0.97
CA GLU A 13 13.45 15.37 -0.95
C GLU A 13 13.91 15.08 0.48
N TRP A 14 13.66 16.00 1.39
CA TRP A 14 13.97 15.82 2.80
C TRP A 14 13.31 14.54 3.38
N ALA A 15 12.05 14.29 3.08
CA ALA A 15 11.32 13.11 3.56
C ALA A 15 11.93 11.81 3.03
N VAL A 16 12.30 11.76 1.75
CA VAL A 16 12.95 10.60 1.13
C VAL A 16 14.32 10.36 1.78
N ASP A 17 15.14 11.39 1.91
CA ASP A 17 16.48 11.26 2.47
C ASP A 17 16.45 10.84 3.94
N THR A 18 15.49 11.38 4.70
CA THR A 18 15.28 11.00 6.10
C THR A 18 14.87 9.53 6.24
N PHE A 19 13.96 9.06 5.39
CA PHE A 19 13.56 7.64 5.39
C PHE A 19 14.75 6.73 5.04
N LYS A 20 15.50 7.05 3.98
CA LYS A 20 16.69 6.30 3.59
C LYS A 20 17.74 6.27 4.70
N LEU A 21 17.98 7.39 5.35
CA LEU A 21 18.91 7.46 6.47
C LEU A 21 18.47 6.58 7.65
N ALA A 22 17.16 6.57 7.95
CA ALA A 22 16.60 5.76 9.03
C ALA A 22 16.71 4.24 8.74
N THR A 23 16.69 3.85 7.48
CA THR A 23 16.77 2.44 7.05
C THR A 23 18.17 1.99 6.61
N ALA A 24 19.13 2.89 6.44
CA ALA A 24 20.45 2.60 5.88
C ALA A 24 21.31 1.62 6.70
N GLY A 25 21.01 1.42 7.98
CA GLY A 25 21.79 0.54 8.85
C GLY A 25 21.15 -0.83 9.14
N VAL A 26 20.04 -1.16 8.48
CA VAL A 26 19.38 -2.45 8.67
C VAL A 26 20.16 -3.55 7.92
N ARG A 27 20.00 -4.80 8.37
CA ARG A 27 20.62 -5.95 7.71
C ARG A 27 19.88 -6.26 6.41
N ASP A 28 20.55 -6.87 5.45
CA ASP A 28 20.01 -7.21 4.13
C ASP A 28 18.74 -8.09 4.19
N GLU A 29 18.58 -8.89 5.26
CA GLU A 29 17.39 -9.74 5.47
C GLU A 29 16.20 -8.96 6.05
N THR A 30 16.37 -7.69 6.41
CA THR A 30 15.32 -6.87 7.02
C THR A 30 14.56 -6.11 5.94
N GLN A 31 13.28 -6.43 5.77
CA GLN A 31 12.40 -5.66 4.89
C GLN A 31 12.06 -4.29 5.49
N ALA A 32 12.33 -3.22 4.74
CA ALA A 32 11.89 -1.87 5.04
C ALA A 32 10.49 -1.63 4.45
N HIS A 33 9.52 -1.33 5.29
CA HIS A 33 8.14 -1.07 4.88
C HIS A 33 7.77 0.38 5.10
N SER A 34 6.98 0.94 4.18
CA SER A 34 6.30 2.22 4.35
C SER A 34 4.80 2.08 4.09
N HIS A 35 4.01 3.03 4.60
CA HIS A 35 2.56 3.04 4.43
C HIS A 35 2.07 4.42 4.03
N PHE A 36 1.18 4.47 3.03
CA PHE A 36 0.55 5.68 2.57
C PHE A 36 -0.97 5.58 2.65
N CYS A 37 -1.58 6.57 3.30
CA CYS A 37 -3.03 6.70 3.34
C CYS A 37 -3.48 8.12 2.97
N TYR A 38 -4.68 8.24 2.43
CA TYR A 38 -5.35 9.50 2.08
C TYR A 38 -4.50 10.47 1.23
N SER A 39 -3.69 9.94 0.30
CA SER A 39 -2.83 10.76 -0.54
C SER A 39 -3.29 10.73 -2.00
N ASP A 40 -3.12 11.86 -2.69
CA ASP A 40 -3.11 11.88 -4.15
C ASP A 40 -1.70 11.49 -4.61
N PHE A 41 -1.61 10.28 -5.17
CA PHE A 41 -0.34 9.63 -5.45
C PHE A 41 0.32 10.12 -6.73
N ASP A 42 -0.46 10.58 -7.70
CA ASP A 42 0.07 10.93 -9.03
C ASP A 42 1.17 11.99 -8.96
N ASP A 43 0.96 13.04 -8.14
CA ASP A 43 1.91 14.15 -8.00
C ASP A 43 3.18 13.80 -7.19
N ILE A 44 3.12 12.79 -6.31
CA ILE A 44 4.22 12.44 -5.39
C ILE A 44 4.87 11.09 -5.71
N PHE A 45 4.38 10.39 -6.72
CA PHE A 45 4.81 9.03 -7.04
C PHE A 45 6.32 8.92 -7.32
N PRO A 46 6.96 9.84 -8.02
CA PRO A 46 8.42 9.82 -8.20
C PRO A 46 9.19 9.85 -6.87
N SER A 47 8.69 10.58 -5.88
CA SER A 47 9.29 10.60 -4.54
C SER A 47 9.03 9.31 -3.78
N ILE A 48 7.86 8.69 -3.95
CA ILE A 48 7.56 7.35 -3.40
C ILE A 48 8.53 6.31 -3.93
N GLN A 49 8.81 6.30 -5.23
CA GLN A 49 9.81 5.39 -5.82
C GLN A 49 11.21 5.59 -5.22
N ARG A 50 11.57 6.85 -4.95
CA ARG A 50 12.89 7.22 -4.37
C ARG A 50 13.04 6.82 -2.90
N LEU A 51 11.98 6.50 -2.17
CA LEU A 51 12.08 6.00 -0.78
C LEU A 51 12.93 4.74 -0.68
N ASP A 52 12.96 3.94 -1.74
CA ASP A 52 13.68 2.67 -1.75
C ASP A 52 13.20 1.70 -0.66
N ALA A 53 11.92 1.75 -0.37
CA ALA A 53 11.27 0.80 0.53
C ALA A 53 11.05 -0.53 -0.19
N ASP A 54 11.33 -1.65 0.47
CA ASP A 54 11.10 -2.99 -0.09
C ASP A 54 9.62 -3.23 -0.36
N VAL A 55 8.77 -2.76 0.54
CA VAL A 55 7.31 -2.89 0.44
C VAL A 55 6.62 -1.58 0.76
N ILE A 56 5.69 -1.17 -0.10
CA ILE A 56 4.80 -0.05 0.16
C ILE A 56 3.36 -0.56 0.28
N SER A 57 2.75 -0.36 1.45
CA SER A 57 1.31 -0.56 1.63
C SER A 57 0.56 0.75 1.43
N ILE A 58 -0.58 0.67 0.78
CA ILE A 58 -1.38 1.86 0.42
C ILE A 58 -2.86 1.64 0.65
N GLU A 59 -3.56 2.71 1.00
CA GLU A 59 -5.01 2.73 0.99
C GLU A 59 -5.51 2.61 -0.45
N PHE A 60 -6.32 1.59 -0.72
CA PHE A 60 -6.74 1.27 -2.07
C PHE A 60 -8.25 1.03 -2.21
N SER A 61 -8.95 0.70 -1.13
CA SER A 61 -10.35 0.31 -1.20
C SER A 61 -11.29 1.39 -1.74
N LYS A 62 -10.89 2.67 -1.66
CA LYS A 62 -11.67 3.83 -2.16
C LYS A 62 -11.16 4.40 -3.49
N SER A 63 -9.92 4.11 -3.87
CA SER A 63 -9.27 4.76 -5.02
C SER A 63 -9.57 4.08 -6.35
N ASP A 64 -10.34 2.98 -6.34
CA ASP A 64 -10.56 2.15 -7.52
C ASP A 64 -9.25 1.80 -8.25
N MET A 65 -9.34 1.25 -9.45
CA MET A 65 -8.19 0.82 -10.27
C MET A 65 -7.23 1.95 -10.70
N LYS A 66 -7.58 3.23 -10.46
CA LYS A 66 -6.78 4.39 -10.89
C LYS A 66 -5.36 4.31 -10.36
N LEU A 67 -5.20 4.02 -9.08
CA LEU A 67 -3.89 3.94 -8.44
C LEU A 67 -3.00 2.84 -9.03
N LEU A 68 -3.58 1.68 -9.39
CA LEU A 68 -2.81 0.60 -10.03
C LEU A 68 -2.26 1.02 -11.40
N HIS A 69 -2.99 1.88 -12.13
CA HIS A 69 -2.50 2.43 -13.39
C HIS A 69 -1.29 3.35 -13.18
N THR A 70 -1.26 4.10 -12.09
CA THR A 70 -0.10 4.92 -11.70
C THR A 70 1.13 4.05 -11.47
N PHE A 71 1.01 2.97 -10.70
CA PHE A 71 2.11 2.03 -10.49
C PHE A 71 2.64 1.42 -11.78
N LYS A 72 1.73 1.02 -12.67
CA LYS A 72 2.09 0.50 -13.99
C LYS A 72 2.76 1.56 -14.86
N HIS A 73 2.23 2.78 -14.87
CA HIS A 73 2.76 3.89 -15.67
C HIS A 73 4.19 4.23 -15.30
N TYR A 74 4.50 4.29 -14.01
CA TYR A 74 5.83 4.59 -13.51
C TYR A 74 6.77 3.37 -13.46
N GLY A 75 6.29 2.17 -13.81
CA GLY A 75 7.11 0.96 -13.79
C GLY A 75 7.65 0.60 -12.41
N TYR A 76 6.80 0.75 -11.37
CA TYR A 76 7.22 0.41 -10.00
C TYR A 76 7.60 -1.07 -9.89
N SER A 77 8.80 -1.35 -9.40
CA SER A 77 9.39 -2.69 -9.38
C SER A 77 9.47 -3.35 -8.01
N ASN A 78 9.24 -2.59 -6.94
CA ASN A 78 9.26 -3.12 -5.58
C ASN A 78 7.88 -3.69 -5.18
N GLN A 79 7.82 -4.35 -4.04
CA GLN A 79 6.59 -4.98 -3.57
C GLN A 79 5.57 -3.94 -3.10
N ILE A 80 4.29 -4.25 -3.34
CA ILE A 80 3.17 -3.37 -3.00
C ILE A 80 2.05 -4.14 -2.31
N GLY A 81 1.48 -3.52 -1.28
CA GLY A 81 0.28 -4.00 -0.61
C GLY A 81 -0.90 -3.04 -0.82
N PRO A 82 -1.67 -3.19 -1.91
CA PRO A 82 -2.91 -2.44 -2.05
C PRO A 82 -3.95 -2.96 -1.06
N GLY A 83 -4.54 -2.05 -0.27
CA GLY A 83 -5.52 -2.39 0.75
C GLY A 83 -6.78 -3.00 0.17
N VAL A 84 -7.23 -4.11 0.75
CA VAL A 84 -8.44 -4.82 0.33
C VAL A 84 -9.61 -4.64 1.29
N TYR A 85 -9.37 -4.01 2.43
CA TYR A 85 -10.35 -3.78 3.48
C TYR A 85 -10.29 -2.35 4.00
N ASP A 86 -11.37 -1.57 3.80
CA ASP A 86 -11.54 -0.26 4.42
C ASP A 86 -11.89 -0.43 5.91
N ILE A 87 -10.91 -0.25 6.76
CA ILE A 87 -11.09 -0.35 8.21
C ILE A 87 -11.96 0.78 8.80
N HIS A 88 -12.19 1.85 8.07
CA HIS A 88 -13.04 2.98 8.50
C HIS A 88 -14.53 2.71 8.21
N SER A 89 -14.83 1.73 7.35
CA SER A 89 -16.20 1.23 7.16
C SER A 89 -16.60 0.30 8.31
N PRO A 90 -17.79 0.43 8.89
CA PRO A 90 -18.26 -0.52 9.90
C PRO A 90 -18.51 -1.92 9.32
N ARG A 91 -18.58 -2.04 8.00
CA ARG A 91 -18.82 -3.30 7.30
C ARG A 91 -17.52 -4.06 7.05
N VAL A 92 -17.49 -5.31 7.48
CA VAL A 92 -16.44 -6.25 7.08
C VAL A 92 -16.76 -6.73 5.65
N PRO A 93 -15.83 -6.63 4.68
CA PRO A 93 -16.06 -7.11 3.32
C PRO A 93 -16.20 -8.62 3.28
N SER A 94 -16.96 -9.14 2.31
CA SER A 94 -17.03 -10.58 2.08
C SER A 94 -15.74 -11.11 1.44
N GLU A 95 -15.57 -12.44 1.49
CA GLU A 95 -14.44 -13.11 0.86
C GLU A 95 -14.42 -12.86 -0.67
N GLU A 96 -15.58 -12.91 -1.31
CA GLU A 96 -15.75 -12.69 -2.74
C GLU A 96 -15.33 -11.26 -3.15
N GLU A 97 -15.65 -10.26 -2.32
CA GLU A 97 -15.25 -8.86 -2.56
C GLU A 97 -13.72 -8.71 -2.49
N ILE A 98 -13.10 -9.34 -1.52
CA ILE A 98 -11.63 -9.33 -1.37
C ILE A 98 -10.98 -10.04 -2.54
N ILE A 99 -11.45 -11.24 -2.90
CA ILE A 99 -10.95 -12.00 -4.06
C ILE A 99 -11.09 -11.19 -5.35
N LYS A 100 -12.22 -10.52 -5.54
CA LYS A 100 -12.43 -9.66 -6.72
C LYS A 100 -11.39 -8.54 -6.80
N ARG A 101 -11.08 -7.87 -5.70
CA ARG A 101 -10.07 -6.82 -5.64
C ARG A 101 -8.67 -7.37 -5.91
N LEU A 102 -8.32 -8.49 -5.29
CA LEU A 102 -7.03 -9.15 -5.52
C LEU A 102 -6.86 -9.59 -6.96
N LYS A 103 -7.87 -10.21 -7.56
CA LYS A 103 -7.82 -10.57 -8.98
C LYS A 103 -7.62 -9.34 -9.87
N ALA A 104 -8.28 -8.24 -9.58
CA ALA A 104 -8.08 -6.99 -10.31
C ALA A 104 -6.64 -6.45 -10.15
N THR A 105 -6.09 -6.49 -8.94
CA THR A 105 -4.69 -6.13 -8.68
C THR A 105 -3.72 -6.99 -9.51
N LEU A 106 -3.92 -8.29 -9.51
CA LEU A 106 -3.06 -9.25 -10.21
C LEU A 106 -3.09 -9.12 -11.74
N THR A 107 -4.07 -8.42 -12.32
CA THR A 107 -4.05 -8.08 -13.75
C THR A 107 -3.00 -7.02 -14.10
N ILE A 108 -2.49 -6.29 -13.11
CA ILE A 108 -1.59 -5.16 -13.30
C ILE A 108 -0.24 -5.41 -12.61
N ILE A 109 -0.26 -5.96 -11.39
CA ILE A 109 0.91 -6.20 -10.56
C ILE A 109 1.11 -7.71 -10.43
N PRO A 110 2.32 -8.23 -10.71
CA PRO A 110 2.63 -9.65 -10.55
C PRO A 110 2.41 -10.13 -9.09
N GLY A 111 1.93 -11.37 -8.93
CA GLY A 111 1.60 -11.92 -7.62
C GLY A 111 2.79 -11.93 -6.63
N HIS A 112 4.01 -12.20 -7.11
CA HIS A 112 5.22 -12.19 -6.28
C HIS A 112 5.61 -10.80 -5.77
N LEU A 113 5.03 -9.73 -6.34
CA LEU A 113 5.19 -8.35 -5.88
C LEU A 113 3.98 -7.86 -5.09
N THR A 114 2.96 -8.69 -4.86
CA THR A 114 1.72 -8.28 -4.21
C THR A 114 1.63 -8.79 -2.78
N PHE A 115 1.43 -7.88 -1.83
CA PHE A 115 1.07 -8.17 -0.44
C PHE A 115 -0.43 -8.00 -0.24
N VAL A 116 -1.01 -8.76 0.70
CA VAL A 116 -2.42 -8.64 1.08
C VAL A 116 -2.51 -7.96 2.45
N ASN A 117 -3.08 -6.78 2.49
CA ASN A 117 -3.22 -5.98 3.72
C ASN A 117 -4.54 -5.20 3.73
N PRO A 118 -5.01 -4.74 4.90
CA PRO A 118 -6.06 -3.74 4.98
C PRO A 118 -5.55 -2.36 4.50
N ASP A 119 -6.45 -1.42 4.25
CA ASP A 119 -6.09 -0.05 3.86
C ASP A 119 -5.15 0.61 4.87
N CYS A 120 -5.45 0.45 6.15
CA CYS A 120 -4.63 0.90 7.27
C CYS A 120 -4.57 -0.18 8.35
N GLY A 121 -3.83 0.07 9.44
CA GLY A 121 -3.75 -0.87 10.56
C GLY A 121 -5.10 -1.09 11.26
N LEU A 122 -5.36 -2.30 11.72
CA LEU A 122 -6.61 -2.72 12.34
C LEU A 122 -6.82 -2.19 13.77
N LYS A 123 -5.99 -1.30 14.27
CA LYS A 123 -5.98 -0.79 15.65
C LYS A 123 -7.31 -0.16 16.14
N THR A 124 -8.17 0.25 15.21
CA THR A 124 -9.49 0.82 15.52
C THR A 124 -10.61 -0.21 15.53
N ARG A 125 -10.30 -1.49 15.30
CA ARG A 125 -11.24 -2.61 15.25
C ARG A 125 -11.20 -3.44 16.53
N GLY A 126 -12.37 -3.96 16.95
CA GLY A 126 -12.46 -4.94 18.02
C GLY A 126 -12.04 -6.34 17.57
N TRP A 127 -11.72 -7.21 18.51
CA TRP A 127 -11.30 -8.58 18.21
C TRP A 127 -12.29 -9.35 17.33
N LYS A 128 -13.61 -9.22 17.58
CA LYS A 128 -14.64 -9.89 16.77
C LYS A 128 -14.62 -9.47 15.29
N GLU A 129 -14.35 -8.19 15.04
CA GLU A 129 -14.23 -7.67 13.67
C GLU A 129 -12.94 -8.13 13.02
N THR A 130 -11.84 -8.17 13.78
CA THR A 130 -10.52 -8.61 13.30
C THR A 130 -10.51 -10.11 13.01
N GLU A 131 -10.96 -10.94 13.94
CA GLU A 131 -11.05 -12.41 13.76
C GLU A 131 -12.00 -12.82 12.64
N GLY A 132 -13.08 -12.06 12.44
CA GLY A 132 -14.05 -12.25 11.36
C GLY A 132 -13.56 -11.84 9.98
N THR A 133 -12.40 -11.21 9.89
CA THR A 133 -11.90 -10.66 8.62
C THR A 133 -11.45 -11.79 7.68
N PRO A 134 -12.09 -11.95 6.51
CA PRO A 134 -11.81 -13.07 5.61
C PRO A 134 -10.36 -13.14 5.13
N PHE A 135 -9.66 -12.00 4.96
CA PHE A 135 -8.29 -12.00 4.43
C PHE A 135 -7.28 -12.71 5.35
N LEU A 136 -7.55 -12.85 6.65
CA LEU A 136 -6.71 -13.65 7.55
C LEU A 136 -6.81 -15.16 7.26
N ARG A 137 -7.84 -15.58 6.52
CA ARG A 137 -8.11 -16.97 6.15
C ARG A 137 -7.84 -17.27 4.68
N LEU A 138 -7.62 -16.22 3.86
CA LEU A 138 -7.40 -16.39 2.44
C LEU A 138 -6.07 -17.12 2.20
N ARG A 139 -6.19 -18.32 1.65
CA ARG A 139 -5.08 -18.98 0.93
C ARG A 139 -5.22 -18.63 -0.55
N LEU A 140 -4.37 -17.77 -1.02
CA LEU A 140 -4.25 -17.55 -2.46
C LEU A 140 -3.54 -18.76 -3.06
N GLU A 141 -4.29 -19.61 -3.73
CA GLU A 141 -3.70 -20.57 -4.67
C GLU A 141 -3.25 -19.77 -5.88
N VAL A 142 -1.98 -19.41 -5.91
CA VAL A 142 -1.34 -18.80 -7.08
C VAL A 142 -0.84 -19.95 -7.94
N ASN A 143 -1.56 -20.23 -9.03
CA ASN A 143 -1.09 -21.11 -10.11
C ASN A 143 -0.12 -20.35 -11.02
#